data_59da6ed73a650b19da49793dfcd43e89
#
_entry.id   59da6ed73a650b19da49793dfcd43e89
#
_cell.length_a   1.000
_cell.length_b   1.000
_cell.length_c   1.000
_cell.angle_alpha   90.00
_cell.angle_beta   90.00
_cell.angle_gamma   90.00
#
_symmetry.space_group_name_H-M   'P 1'
#
loop_
_entity.id
_entity.type
_entity.pdbx_description
1 polymer ?
#
loop_
_entity_poly.entity_id
_entity_poly.type
_entity_poly.pdbx_seq_one_letter_code
_entity_poly.pdbx_strand_id
1 'polypeptide(L)'
;MDSFQQLQLRMKDCQKCLDEGFDIVPGAIFSGPQSARAMIIGQAPGVTEVEAKRPFNAGSGKRLFDWLNRAGWEESDFRQNQYMTSVTKCYPGKDRSGKGDRVPSKQEQLICRPYLQQEFRIVDAVLIMPVGKLAIAQFFREFKRLSDLIGQAAYIPWEHRSHELPIVVKKSELTDAFTRKESLGGSWVVPLPHPSGASLWPNKPENKMLIDRAINIIGDIRSAYDL
;
A
#
# COMPACT_ATOMS: atom_id res chain seq x y z
N MET A 1 0.80 20.83 -13.30
CA MET A 1 0.53 19.60 -12.49
C MET A 1 -0.96 19.50 -12.25
N ASP A 2 -1.52 18.29 -12.37
CA ASP A 2 -2.91 18.09 -12.00
C ASP A 2 -3.11 18.33 -10.50
N SER A 3 -4.21 18.96 -10.15
CA SER A 3 -4.60 19.03 -8.74
C SER A 3 -4.96 17.64 -8.21
N PHE A 4 -4.87 17.44 -6.91
CA PHE A 4 -5.28 16.19 -6.25
C PHE A 4 -6.72 15.79 -6.62
N GLN A 5 -7.63 16.76 -6.66
CA GLN A 5 -9.02 16.53 -7.04
C GLN A 5 -9.17 16.09 -8.50
N GLN A 6 -8.42 16.69 -9.42
CA GLN A 6 -8.41 16.28 -10.84
C GLN A 6 -7.89 14.84 -10.99
N LEU A 7 -6.85 14.46 -10.26
CA LEU A 7 -6.36 13.08 -10.25
C LEU A 7 -7.46 12.13 -9.75
N GLN A 8 -8.13 12.44 -8.66
CA GLN A 8 -9.21 11.61 -8.12
C GLN A 8 -10.37 11.43 -9.10
N LEU A 9 -10.80 12.49 -9.78
CA LEU A 9 -11.84 12.42 -10.81
C LEU A 9 -11.41 11.50 -11.96
N ARG A 10 -10.22 11.68 -12.51
CA ARG A 10 -9.70 10.84 -13.58
C ARG A 10 -9.55 9.37 -13.18
N MET A 11 -9.22 9.07 -11.92
CA MET A 11 -9.20 7.70 -11.44
C MET A 11 -10.59 7.10 -11.37
N LYS A 12 -11.59 7.86 -10.89
CA LYS A 12 -12.98 7.40 -10.78
C LYS A 12 -13.61 7.13 -12.15
N ASP A 13 -13.31 7.96 -13.14
CA ASP A 13 -13.86 7.88 -14.50
C ASP A 13 -13.04 7.00 -15.44
N CYS A 14 -11.96 6.39 -14.93
CA CYS A 14 -11.04 5.60 -15.75
C CYS A 14 -11.67 4.29 -16.25
N GLN A 15 -11.62 4.08 -17.57
CA GLN A 15 -12.06 2.85 -18.24
C GLN A 15 -10.95 2.17 -19.05
N LYS A 16 -9.70 2.62 -18.96
CA LYS A 16 -8.59 2.15 -19.78
C LYS A 16 -8.40 0.63 -19.86
N CYS A 17 -8.62 -0.07 -18.74
CA CYS A 17 -8.53 -1.53 -18.73
C CYS A 17 -9.69 -2.18 -19.50
N LEU A 18 -10.90 -1.63 -19.44
CA LEU A 18 -12.05 -2.11 -20.24
C LEU A 18 -11.79 -1.87 -21.74
N ASP A 19 -11.27 -0.70 -22.09
CA ASP A 19 -10.95 -0.34 -23.50
C ASP A 19 -9.90 -1.31 -24.07
N GLU A 20 -8.99 -1.83 -23.25
CA GLU A 20 -8.01 -2.85 -23.58
C GLU A 20 -8.56 -4.30 -23.49
N GLY A 21 -9.85 -4.47 -23.21
CA GLY A 21 -10.52 -5.77 -23.18
C GLY A 21 -10.30 -6.60 -21.91
N PHE A 22 -9.85 -5.98 -20.80
CA PHE A 22 -9.74 -6.69 -19.53
C PHE A 22 -11.09 -6.77 -18.83
N ASP A 23 -11.41 -7.95 -18.31
CA ASP A 23 -12.62 -8.19 -17.50
C ASP A 23 -12.38 -7.66 -16.07
N ILE A 24 -12.73 -6.40 -15.85
CA ILE A 24 -12.64 -5.70 -14.57
C ILE A 24 -13.98 -5.05 -14.23
N VAL A 25 -14.22 -4.80 -12.95
CA VAL A 25 -15.31 -3.91 -12.51
C VAL A 25 -14.74 -2.50 -12.35
N PRO A 26 -15.14 -1.54 -13.22
CA PRO A 26 -14.64 -0.18 -13.15
C PRO A 26 -15.12 0.55 -11.89
N GLY A 27 -14.44 1.62 -11.55
CA GLY A 27 -14.71 2.43 -10.35
C GLY A 27 -13.58 2.30 -9.35
N ALA A 28 -12.66 3.26 -9.39
CA ALA A 28 -11.47 3.28 -8.55
C ALA A 28 -11.84 3.39 -7.06
N ILE A 29 -11.21 2.55 -6.24
CA ILE A 29 -11.39 2.53 -4.79
C ILE A 29 -10.11 3.05 -4.12
N PHE A 30 -10.23 4.21 -3.51
CA PHE A 30 -9.21 4.87 -2.70
C PHE A 30 -9.89 5.80 -1.69
N SER A 31 -9.17 6.23 -0.66
CA SER A 31 -9.68 7.18 0.32
C SER A 31 -8.57 7.95 1.02
N GLY A 32 -8.92 9.09 1.58
CA GLY A 32 -8.04 9.93 2.38
C GLY A 32 -7.74 11.28 1.74
N PRO A 33 -7.28 12.25 2.55
CA PRO A 33 -6.97 13.60 2.09
C PRO A 33 -5.59 13.69 1.43
N GLN A 34 -5.35 14.77 0.69
CA GLN A 34 -4.03 15.09 0.16
C GLN A 34 -2.98 15.31 1.26
N SER A 35 -3.43 15.87 2.39
CA SER A 35 -2.58 16.17 3.55
C SER A 35 -2.18 14.94 4.38
N ALA A 36 -2.59 13.73 3.95
CA ALA A 36 -2.25 12.50 4.66
C ALA A 36 -0.74 12.33 4.76
N ARG A 37 -0.28 11.98 5.96
CA ARG A 37 1.15 11.78 6.23
C ARG A 37 1.53 10.30 6.31
N ALA A 38 0.54 9.40 6.35
CA ALA A 38 0.74 7.96 6.15
C ALA A 38 -0.07 7.47 4.96
N MET A 39 0.48 6.51 4.20
CA MET A 39 -0.15 5.92 3.02
C MET A 39 -0.09 4.40 3.07
N ILE A 40 -1.24 3.75 2.90
CA ILE A 40 -1.31 2.31 2.67
C ILE A 40 -1.50 2.04 1.17
N ILE A 41 -0.73 1.10 0.65
CA ILE A 41 -0.86 0.65 -0.74
C ILE A 41 -1.18 -0.84 -0.75
N GLY A 42 -2.40 -1.21 -1.15
CA GLY A 42 -2.82 -2.60 -1.34
C GLY A 42 -2.51 -3.13 -2.74
N GLN A 43 -2.96 -4.35 -3.03
CA GLN A 43 -2.82 -4.97 -4.36
C GLN A 43 -3.83 -4.40 -5.36
N ALA A 44 -5.10 -4.57 -5.07
CA ALA A 44 -6.27 -4.15 -5.83
C ALA A 44 -7.49 -4.18 -4.90
N PRO A 45 -8.58 -3.48 -5.20
CA PRO A 45 -9.85 -3.67 -4.49
C PRO A 45 -10.38 -5.08 -4.64
N GLY A 46 -11.03 -5.60 -3.61
CA GLY A 46 -11.85 -6.81 -3.66
C GLY A 46 -13.33 -6.48 -3.88
N VAL A 47 -14.16 -7.51 -4.02
CA VAL A 47 -15.61 -7.34 -4.26
C VAL A 47 -16.30 -6.51 -3.17
N THR A 48 -15.96 -6.73 -1.90
CA THR A 48 -16.57 -6.01 -0.77
C THR A 48 -16.14 -4.54 -0.70
N GLU A 49 -14.94 -4.21 -1.20
CA GLU A 49 -14.49 -2.83 -1.32
C GLU A 49 -15.25 -2.08 -2.42
N VAL A 50 -15.60 -2.76 -3.51
CA VAL A 50 -16.44 -2.16 -4.57
C VAL A 50 -17.83 -1.82 -4.05
N GLU A 51 -18.45 -2.74 -3.31
CA GLU A 51 -19.78 -2.55 -2.72
C GLU A 51 -19.78 -1.41 -1.69
N ALA A 52 -18.80 -1.41 -0.78
CA ALA A 52 -18.68 -0.43 0.29
C ALA A 52 -18.08 0.91 -0.17
N LYS A 53 -17.52 1.01 -1.38
CA LYS A 53 -16.75 2.16 -1.87
C LYS A 53 -15.62 2.58 -0.90
N ARG A 54 -15.01 1.59 -0.23
CA ARG A 54 -14.06 1.82 0.86
C ARG A 54 -12.91 0.80 0.81
N PRO A 55 -11.64 1.24 0.79
CA PRO A 55 -10.49 0.34 0.84
C PRO A 55 -10.47 -0.48 2.13
N PHE A 56 -9.95 -1.70 2.06
CA PHE A 56 -9.78 -2.60 3.20
C PHE A 56 -11.05 -2.76 4.05
N ASN A 57 -12.15 -3.13 3.42
CA ASN A 57 -13.48 -3.19 4.06
C ASN A 57 -13.81 -4.53 4.72
N ALA A 58 -13.21 -5.65 4.26
CA ALA A 58 -13.54 -6.99 4.72
C ALA A 58 -12.59 -7.51 5.82
N GLY A 59 -12.55 -8.83 5.99
CA GLY A 59 -11.72 -9.49 7.02
C GLY A 59 -10.21 -9.20 6.90
N SER A 60 -9.70 -8.90 5.70
CA SER A 60 -8.34 -8.39 5.51
C SER A 60 -8.16 -7.01 6.13
N GLY A 61 -9.16 -6.14 6.00
CA GLY A 61 -9.17 -4.84 6.65
C GLY A 61 -9.13 -4.96 8.17
N LYS A 62 -9.97 -5.80 8.76
CA LYS A 62 -9.98 -6.02 10.21
C LYS A 62 -8.58 -6.37 10.73
N ARG A 63 -7.91 -7.37 10.13
CA ARG A 63 -6.55 -7.76 10.56
C ARG A 63 -5.53 -6.64 10.36
N LEU A 64 -5.63 -5.89 9.25
CA LEU A 64 -4.75 -4.74 9.01
C LEU A 64 -4.91 -3.68 10.11
N PHE A 65 -6.15 -3.33 10.44
CA PHE A 65 -6.43 -2.35 11.49
C PHE A 65 -6.11 -2.85 12.89
N ASP A 66 -6.20 -4.15 13.17
CA ASP A 66 -5.65 -4.74 14.40
C ASP A 66 -4.13 -4.50 14.53
N TRP A 67 -3.38 -4.59 13.41
CA TRP A 67 -1.95 -4.26 13.39
C TRP A 67 -1.69 -2.77 13.58
N LEU A 68 -2.46 -1.91 12.90
CA LEU A 68 -2.33 -0.46 13.02
C LEU A 68 -2.72 0.05 14.39
N ASN A 69 -3.73 -0.55 15.03
CA ASN A 69 -4.12 -0.24 16.41
C ASN A 69 -2.96 -0.51 17.39
N ARG A 70 -2.27 -1.63 17.22
CA ARG A 70 -1.05 -1.93 17.99
C ARG A 70 0.09 -0.93 17.72
N ALA A 71 0.13 -0.29 16.55
CA ALA A 71 1.05 0.79 16.22
C ALA A 71 0.54 2.19 16.68
N GLY A 72 -0.62 2.24 17.34
CA GLY A 72 -1.18 3.44 17.94
C GLY A 72 -2.24 4.18 17.13
N TRP A 73 -2.78 3.61 16.05
CA TRP A 73 -3.90 4.21 15.29
C TRP A 73 -5.23 3.57 15.59
N GLU A 74 -6.22 4.39 15.90
CA GLU A 74 -7.61 3.98 15.81
C GLU A 74 -8.07 3.91 14.34
N GLU A 75 -8.88 2.89 13.98
CA GLU A 75 -9.32 2.69 12.59
C GLU A 75 -10.06 3.90 12.04
N SER A 76 -10.96 4.51 12.82
CA SER A 76 -11.73 5.69 12.41
C SER A 76 -10.83 6.88 12.11
N ASP A 77 -9.86 7.13 12.97
CA ASP A 77 -8.89 8.22 12.80
C ASP A 77 -8.01 7.99 11.57
N PHE A 78 -7.45 6.78 11.42
CA PHE A 78 -6.65 6.44 10.25
C PHE A 78 -7.43 6.63 8.95
N ARG A 79 -8.67 6.16 8.89
CA ARG A 79 -9.53 6.28 7.70
C ARG A 79 -9.88 7.72 7.35
N GLN A 80 -9.99 8.58 8.33
CA GLN A 80 -10.31 10.00 8.13
C GLN A 80 -9.09 10.80 7.68
N ASN A 81 -7.91 10.54 8.26
CA ASN A 81 -6.75 11.42 8.18
C ASN A 81 -5.61 10.86 7.32
N GLN A 82 -5.61 9.56 6.98
CA GLN A 82 -4.55 8.92 6.23
C GLN A 82 -5.02 8.43 4.86
N TYR A 83 -4.07 8.17 3.96
CA TYR A 83 -4.36 7.81 2.57
C TYR A 83 -4.32 6.30 2.36
N MET A 84 -5.33 5.76 1.69
CA MET A 84 -5.40 4.35 1.33
C MET A 84 -5.67 4.18 -0.16
N THR A 85 -4.84 3.41 -0.81
CA THR A 85 -4.90 3.12 -2.24
C THR A 85 -4.41 1.70 -2.56
N SER A 86 -4.24 1.39 -3.83
CA SER A 86 -3.77 0.09 -4.32
C SER A 86 -2.99 0.23 -5.62
N VAL A 87 -2.23 -0.81 -6.00
CA VAL A 87 -1.43 -0.83 -7.24
C VAL A 87 -2.34 -0.69 -8.46
N THR A 88 -3.45 -1.43 -8.51
CA THR A 88 -4.53 -1.19 -9.49
C THR A 88 -5.78 -0.71 -8.77
N LYS A 89 -6.49 0.26 -9.35
CA LYS A 89 -7.55 1.01 -8.67
C LYS A 89 -8.91 0.32 -8.70
N CYS A 90 -9.12 -0.59 -9.64
CA CYS A 90 -10.38 -1.28 -9.89
C CYS A 90 -10.33 -2.74 -9.45
N TYR A 91 -11.49 -3.32 -9.19
CA TYR A 91 -11.62 -4.74 -8.87
C TYR A 91 -11.30 -5.60 -10.09
N PRO A 92 -10.31 -6.49 -10.02
CA PRO A 92 -9.87 -7.27 -11.18
C PRO A 92 -10.78 -8.47 -11.51
N GLY A 93 -11.81 -8.75 -10.71
CA GLY A 93 -12.67 -9.92 -10.87
C GLY A 93 -12.19 -11.13 -10.06
N LYS A 94 -12.92 -12.23 -10.18
CA LYS A 94 -12.62 -13.51 -9.55
C LYS A 94 -11.46 -14.23 -10.25
N ASP A 95 -10.75 -15.05 -9.49
CA ASP A 95 -9.80 -16.00 -10.06
C ASP A 95 -10.53 -17.13 -10.84
N ARG A 96 -9.78 -17.97 -11.55
CA ARG A 96 -10.34 -19.09 -12.34
C ARG A 96 -11.10 -20.11 -11.50
N SER A 97 -10.84 -20.18 -10.21
CA SER A 97 -11.54 -21.10 -9.29
C SER A 97 -12.86 -20.50 -8.78
N GLY A 98 -13.09 -19.21 -8.97
CA GLY A 98 -14.23 -18.47 -8.43
C GLY A 98 -14.18 -18.25 -6.91
N LYS A 99 -13.18 -18.78 -6.21
CA LYS A 99 -13.10 -18.75 -4.74
C LYS A 99 -12.39 -17.52 -4.20
N GLY A 100 -11.49 -16.92 -4.98
CA GLY A 100 -10.71 -15.75 -4.60
C GLY A 100 -10.77 -14.65 -5.64
N ASP A 101 -10.21 -13.50 -5.31
CA ASP A 101 -10.03 -12.42 -6.26
C ASP A 101 -8.72 -12.62 -7.01
N ARG A 102 -8.73 -12.43 -8.33
CA ARG A 102 -7.51 -12.62 -9.12
C ARG A 102 -6.49 -11.51 -8.86
N VAL A 103 -5.25 -11.84 -9.07
CA VAL A 103 -4.18 -10.84 -9.08
C VAL A 103 -4.24 -10.09 -10.41
N PRO A 104 -4.19 -8.75 -10.42
CA PRO A 104 -4.09 -7.98 -11.66
C PRO A 104 -2.89 -8.41 -12.51
N SER A 105 -3.10 -8.56 -13.81
CA SER A 105 -2.05 -8.89 -14.77
C SER A 105 -0.98 -7.81 -14.83
N LYS A 106 0.20 -8.12 -15.38
CA LYS A 106 1.26 -7.13 -15.56
C LYS A 106 0.80 -5.96 -16.45
N GLN A 107 -0.03 -6.23 -17.45
CA GLN A 107 -0.54 -5.20 -18.35
C GLN A 107 -1.50 -4.25 -17.62
N GLU A 108 -2.45 -4.78 -16.82
CA GLU A 108 -3.33 -3.95 -15.99
C GLU A 108 -2.55 -3.08 -15.01
N GLN A 109 -1.49 -3.63 -14.41
CA GLN A 109 -0.59 -2.88 -13.53
C GLN A 109 0.12 -1.74 -14.28
N LEU A 110 0.58 -1.98 -15.53
CA LEU A 110 1.22 -0.96 -16.37
C LEU A 110 0.25 0.16 -16.74
N ILE A 111 -0.98 -0.19 -17.14
CA ILE A 111 -2.04 0.78 -17.47
C ILE A 111 -2.38 1.66 -16.26
N CYS A 112 -2.43 1.07 -15.05
CA CYS A 112 -2.82 1.76 -13.83
C CYS A 112 -1.66 2.51 -13.14
N ARG A 113 -0.41 2.14 -13.41
CA ARG A 113 0.80 2.71 -12.78
C ARG A 113 0.87 4.24 -12.77
N PRO A 114 0.52 4.98 -13.85
CA PRO A 114 0.58 6.44 -13.84
C PRO A 114 -0.26 7.08 -12.73
N TYR A 115 -1.37 6.45 -12.31
CA TYR A 115 -2.19 6.93 -11.22
C TYR A 115 -1.49 6.75 -9.87
N LEU A 116 -0.98 5.54 -9.57
CA LEU A 116 -0.23 5.30 -8.33
C LEU A 116 0.99 6.23 -8.21
N GLN A 117 1.66 6.47 -9.34
CA GLN A 117 2.82 7.35 -9.38
C GLN A 117 2.47 8.81 -9.09
N GLN A 118 1.33 9.29 -9.59
CA GLN A 118 0.83 10.62 -9.28
C GLN A 118 0.37 10.73 -7.82
N GLU A 119 -0.36 9.73 -7.30
CA GLU A 119 -0.71 9.68 -5.87
C GLU A 119 0.53 9.75 -4.99
N PHE A 120 1.56 8.95 -5.29
CA PHE A 120 2.82 8.94 -4.54
C PHE A 120 3.54 10.29 -4.53
N ARG A 121 3.41 11.07 -5.62
CA ARG A 121 4.01 12.42 -5.71
C ARG A 121 3.18 13.49 -5.01
N ILE A 122 1.85 13.38 -5.08
CA ILE A 122 0.93 14.42 -4.58
C ILE A 122 0.66 14.24 -3.08
N VAL A 123 0.46 13.00 -2.62
CA VAL A 123 0.31 12.68 -1.20
C VAL A 123 1.70 12.52 -0.61
N ASP A 124 2.17 13.55 0.03
CA ASP A 124 3.54 13.65 0.55
C ASP A 124 3.71 12.89 1.87
N ALA A 125 3.43 11.58 1.83
CA ALA A 125 3.42 10.74 3.00
C ALA A 125 4.83 10.49 3.56
N VAL A 126 4.99 10.69 4.87
CA VAL A 126 6.22 10.38 5.62
C VAL A 126 6.37 8.86 5.81
N LEU A 127 5.23 8.16 5.97
CA LEU A 127 5.19 6.71 6.13
C LEU A 127 4.38 6.06 5.00
N ILE A 128 4.98 5.08 4.33
CA ILE A 128 4.33 4.28 3.30
C ILE A 128 4.34 2.82 3.73
N MET A 129 3.18 2.19 3.72
CA MET A 129 2.97 0.80 4.10
C MET A 129 2.47 0.00 2.89
N PRO A 130 3.35 -0.58 2.07
CA PRO A 130 2.95 -1.49 1.01
C PRO A 130 2.50 -2.84 1.60
N VAL A 131 1.27 -3.26 1.29
CA VAL A 131 0.61 -4.44 1.85
C VAL A 131 0.50 -5.54 0.80
N GLY A 132 1.17 -6.65 1.04
CA GLY A 132 1.20 -7.81 0.14
C GLY A 132 2.21 -7.70 -1.00
N LYS A 133 2.50 -8.84 -1.63
CA LYS A 133 3.61 -8.99 -2.59
C LYS A 133 3.60 -7.96 -3.72
N LEU A 134 2.43 -7.66 -4.29
CA LEU A 134 2.33 -6.78 -5.44
C LEU A 134 2.66 -5.33 -5.09
N ALA A 135 2.16 -4.85 -3.94
CA ALA A 135 2.46 -3.52 -3.44
C ALA A 135 3.92 -3.41 -2.99
N ILE A 136 4.42 -4.42 -2.29
CA ILE A 136 5.83 -4.51 -1.86
C ILE A 136 6.77 -4.42 -3.06
N ALA A 137 6.44 -5.07 -4.18
CA ALA A 137 7.25 -5.06 -5.40
C ALA A 137 7.36 -3.67 -6.06
N GLN A 138 6.55 -2.66 -5.65
CA GLN A 138 6.70 -1.28 -6.11
C GLN A 138 7.93 -0.60 -5.48
N PHE A 139 8.50 -1.15 -4.41
CA PHE A 139 9.64 -0.60 -3.67
C PHE A 139 10.79 -1.60 -3.52
N PHE A 140 10.49 -2.90 -3.45
CA PHE A 140 11.44 -3.96 -3.11
C PHE A 140 11.47 -5.05 -4.21
N ARG A 141 11.73 -4.65 -5.44
CA ARG A 141 11.63 -5.52 -6.62
C ARG A 141 12.61 -6.70 -6.61
N GLU A 142 13.78 -6.52 -6.02
CA GLU A 142 14.86 -7.52 -6.05
C GLU A 142 14.66 -8.65 -5.02
N PHE A 143 13.77 -8.48 -4.07
CA PHE A 143 13.56 -9.43 -2.99
C PHE A 143 12.56 -10.52 -3.39
N LYS A 144 12.95 -11.78 -3.12
CA LYS A 144 12.14 -12.95 -3.49
C LYS A 144 11.26 -13.46 -2.34
N ARG A 145 11.71 -13.32 -1.09
CA ARG A 145 11.02 -13.86 0.08
C ARG A 145 10.50 -12.72 0.98
N LEU A 146 9.27 -12.87 1.44
CA LEU A 146 8.69 -11.91 2.40
C LEU A 146 9.45 -11.86 3.72
N SER A 147 10.01 -13.00 4.16
CA SER A 147 10.83 -13.10 5.38
C SER A 147 12.10 -12.24 5.34
N ASP A 148 12.56 -11.85 4.16
CA ASP A 148 13.73 -10.99 4.01
C ASP A 148 13.38 -9.50 4.13
N LEU A 149 12.08 -9.15 4.12
CA LEU A 149 11.57 -7.78 4.08
C LEU A 149 10.67 -7.40 5.25
N ILE A 150 9.77 -8.33 5.67
CA ILE A 150 8.86 -8.02 6.77
C ILE A 150 9.66 -7.86 8.06
N GLY A 151 9.39 -6.79 8.80
CA GLY A 151 10.19 -6.39 9.96
C GLY A 151 11.44 -5.57 9.59
N GLN A 152 11.54 -5.14 8.34
CA GLN A 152 12.53 -4.19 7.87
C GLN A 152 11.85 -2.91 7.41
N ALA A 153 12.58 -1.82 7.36
CA ALA A 153 12.17 -0.55 6.77
C ALA A 153 13.25 -0.02 5.84
N ALA A 154 12.87 0.87 4.94
CA ALA A 154 13.80 1.64 4.14
C ALA A 154 13.40 3.11 4.13
N TYR A 155 14.36 4.02 4.10
CA TYR A 155 14.11 5.44 3.92
C TYR A 155 14.37 5.85 2.48
N ILE A 156 13.37 6.44 1.82
CA ILE A 156 13.45 6.93 0.45
C ILE A 156 13.46 8.46 0.48
N PRO A 157 14.58 9.13 0.17
CA PRO A 157 14.65 10.58 0.06
C PRO A 157 13.72 11.13 -1.03
N TRP A 158 13.18 12.32 -0.85
CA TRP A 158 12.26 12.95 -1.82
C TRP A 158 12.86 13.17 -3.20
N GLU A 159 14.14 13.40 -3.29
CA GLU A 159 14.86 13.48 -4.57
C GLU A 159 14.70 12.20 -5.41
N HIS A 160 14.51 11.04 -4.77
CA HIS A 160 14.23 9.76 -5.44
C HIS A 160 12.75 9.58 -5.81
N ARG A 161 11.84 10.43 -5.33
CA ARG A 161 10.43 10.40 -5.74
C ARG A 161 10.18 10.89 -7.16
N SER A 162 11.12 11.59 -7.77
CA SER A 162 11.09 11.92 -9.19
C SER A 162 11.26 10.67 -10.06
N HIS A 163 11.80 9.59 -9.51
CA HIS A 163 11.96 8.33 -10.20
C HIS A 163 10.61 7.61 -10.35
N GLU A 164 10.46 6.93 -11.46
CA GLU A 164 9.24 6.17 -11.75
C GLU A 164 9.12 4.94 -10.87
N LEU A 165 7.89 4.59 -10.45
CA LEU A 165 7.63 3.31 -9.82
C LEU A 165 7.81 2.18 -10.84
N PRO A 166 8.41 1.05 -10.46
CA PRO A 166 8.89 0.71 -9.13
C PRO A 166 10.25 1.33 -8.79
N ILE A 167 10.37 1.81 -7.54
CA ILE A 167 11.64 2.23 -6.95
C ILE A 167 12.42 0.97 -6.55
N VAL A 168 13.74 0.99 -6.68
CA VAL A 168 14.61 -0.13 -6.29
C VAL A 168 15.33 0.23 -5.00
N VAL A 169 14.95 -0.44 -3.91
CA VAL A 169 15.65 -0.37 -2.62
C VAL A 169 16.63 -1.54 -2.55
N LYS A 170 17.90 -1.23 -2.27
CA LYS A 170 18.96 -2.25 -2.11
C LYS A 170 18.91 -2.87 -0.72
N LYS A 171 19.45 -4.08 -0.57
CA LYS A 171 19.52 -4.77 0.72
C LYS A 171 20.31 -3.97 1.78
N SER A 172 21.33 -3.23 1.38
CA SER A 172 22.13 -2.36 2.26
C SER A 172 21.38 -1.13 2.78
N GLU A 173 20.22 -0.81 2.21
CA GLU A 173 19.38 0.32 2.60
C GLU A 173 18.26 -0.10 3.57
N LEU A 174 18.17 -1.41 3.88
CA LEU A 174 17.22 -1.94 4.85
C LEU A 174 17.74 -1.75 6.27
N THR A 175 16.81 -1.46 7.16
CA THR A 175 17.03 -1.39 8.62
C THR A 175 15.92 -2.11 9.35
N ASP A 176 16.25 -2.73 10.48
CA ASP A 176 15.29 -3.38 11.37
C ASP A 176 14.93 -2.52 12.60
N ALA A 177 15.40 -1.28 12.62
CA ALA A 177 15.10 -0.28 13.63
C ALA A 177 14.88 1.10 12.99
N PHE A 178 14.00 1.88 13.60
CA PHE A 178 13.76 3.26 13.19
C PHE A 178 14.85 4.20 13.75
N THR A 179 15.30 5.11 12.91
CA THR A 179 16.14 6.25 13.34
C THR A 179 15.58 7.52 12.70
N ARG A 180 15.22 8.50 13.52
CA ARG A 180 14.67 9.77 13.03
C ARG A 180 15.63 10.45 12.07
N LYS A 181 15.14 10.89 10.92
CA LYS A 181 15.85 11.69 9.92
C LYS A 181 15.45 13.15 10.09
N GLU A 182 16.35 13.96 10.63
CA GLU A 182 16.02 15.35 10.98
C GLU A 182 16.04 16.33 9.80
N SER A 183 16.84 16.06 8.78
CA SER A 183 17.17 17.05 7.75
C SER A 183 16.71 16.72 6.34
N LEU A 184 16.23 15.53 6.09
CA LEU A 184 15.94 15.12 4.72
C LEU A 184 14.45 14.83 4.55
N GLY A 185 13.81 15.61 3.69
CA GLY A 185 12.47 15.24 3.20
C GLY A 185 12.53 13.86 2.56
N GLY A 186 11.57 12.99 2.92
CA GLY A 186 11.51 11.63 2.40
C GLY A 186 10.44 10.80 3.07
N SER A 187 10.36 9.53 2.66
CA SER A 187 9.41 8.56 3.21
C SER A 187 10.09 7.35 3.79
N TRP A 188 9.63 6.92 4.93
CA TRP A 188 9.84 5.57 5.42
C TRP A 188 8.90 4.61 4.71
N VAL A 189 9.42 3.50 4.23
CA VAL A 189 8.65 2.42 3.62
C VAL A 189 8.77 1.18 4.49
N VAL A 190 7.66 0.74 5.06
CA VAL A 190 7.58 -0.43 5.95
C VAL A 190 6.63 -1.46 5.34
N PRO A 191 7.15 -2.55 4.75
CA PRO A 191 6.33 -3.55 4.11
C PRO A 191 5.56 -4.42 5.12
N LEU A 192 4.29 -4.70 4.79
CA LEU A 192 3.42 -5.60 5.55
C LEU A 192 3.00 -6.80 4.68
N PRO A 193 2.85 -7.99 5.26
CA PRO A 193 2.31 -9.13 4.53
C PRO A 193 0.83 -8.91 4.22
N HIS A 194 0.28 -9.66 3.26
CA HIS A 194 -1.16 -9.57 2.99
C HIS A 194 -1.97 -10.09 4.19
N PRO A 195 -2.91 -9.30 4.72
CA PRO A 195 -3.62 -9.63 5.96
C PRO A 195 -4.81 -10.59 5.78
N SER A 196 -5.04 -11.13 4.57
CA SER A 196 -6.17 -12.05 4.34
C SER A 196 -6.04 -13.35 5.11
N GLY A 197 -7.17 -13.93 5.49
CA GLY A 197 -7.23 -15.26 6.11
C GLY A 197 -6.74 -16.39 5.21
N ALA A 198 -6.77 -16.21 3.88
CA ALA A 198 -6.22 -17.15 2.92
C ALA A 198 -4.67 -17.21 2.93
N SER A 199 -4.00 -16.20 3.45
CA SER A 199 -2.55 -16.21 3.59
C SER A 199 -2.14 -16.94 4.87
N LEU A 200 -1.48 -18.09 4.72
CA LEU A 200 -0.93 -18.84 5.86
C LEU A 200 0.35 -18.21 6.41
N TRP A 201 1.00 -17.34 5.65
CA TRP A 201 2.29 -16.76 6.02
C TRP A 201 2.25 -16.00 7.36
N PRO A 202 1.26 -15.11 7.64
CA PRO A 202 1.18 -14.39 8.91
C PRO A 202 0.94 -15.28 10.15
N ASN A 203 0.49 -16.51 9.94
CA ASN A 203 0.10 -17.40 11.03
C ASN A 203 1.26 -18.22 11.60
N LYS A 204 2.39 -18.29 10.87
CA LYS A 204 3.59 -19.02 11.33
C LYS A 204 4.27 -18.27 12.47
N PRO A 205 4.70 -18.95 13.56
CA PRO A 205 5.31 -18.29 14.72
C PRO A 205 6.50 -17.40 14.37
N GLU A 206 7.41 -17.88 13.52
CA GLU A 206 8.58 -17.14 13.06
C GLU A 206 8.21 -15.86 12.29
N ASN A 207 7.09 -15.86 11.57
CA ASN A 207 6.61 -14.72 10.81
C ASN A 207 5.85 -13.70 11.68
N LYS A 208 5.26 -14.16 12.79
CA LYS A 208 4.61 -13.24 13.76
C LYS A 208 5.64 -12.28 14.37
N MET A 209 6.84 -12.77 14.72
CA MET A 209 7.92 -11.93 15.22
C MET A 209 8.33 -10.84 14.22
N LEU A 210 8.35 -11.17 12.92
CA LEU A 210 8.65 -10.20 11.86
C LEU A 210 7.55 -9.15 11.73
N ILE A 211 6.27 -9.56 11.84
CA ILE A 211 5.12 -8.65 11.84
C ILE A 211 5.18 -7.74 13.06
N ASP A 212 5.46 -8.28 14.24
CA ASP A 212 5.57 -7.51 15.48
C ASP A 212 6.66 -6.44 15.36
N ARG A 213 7.81 -6.78 14.77
CA ARG A 213 8.88 -5.81 14.49
C ARG A 213 8.41 -4.72 13.52
N ALA A 214 7.73 -5.09 12.42
CA ALA A 214 7.19 -4.10 11.49
C ALA A 214 6.21 -3.15 12.18
N ILE A 215 5.33 -3.66 13.03
CA ILE A 215 4.38 -2.86 13.82
C ILE A 215 5.10 -1.91 14.76
N ASN A 216 6.15 -2.36 15.45
CA ASN A 216 6.95 -1.51 16.34
C ASN A 216 7.63 -0.38 15.54
N ILE A 217 8.25 -0.68 14.39
CA ILE A 217 8.85 0.34 13.52
C ILE A 217 7.80 1.37 13.07
N ILE A 218 6.61 0.91 12.68
CA ILE A 218 5.48 1.78 12.30
C ILE A 218 5.07 2.69 13.47
N GLY A 219 4.96 2.14 14.69
CA GLY A 219 4.64 2.90 15.90
C GLY A 219 5.70 3.94 16.24
N ASP A 220 6.98 3.60 16.13
CA ASP A 220 8.10 4.51 16.35
C ASP A 220 8.08 5.68 15.35
N ILE A 221 7.86 5.39 14.05
CA ILE A 221 7.74 6.41 13.01
C ILE A 221 6.54 7.32 13.29
N ARG A 222 5.39 6.71 13.62
CA ARG A 222 4.18 7.46 13.98
C ARG A 222 4.44 8.44 15.12
N SER A 223 5.03 7.95 16.20
CA SER A 223 5.32 8.77 17.39
C SER A 223 6.36 9.87 17.11
N ALA A 224 7.40 9.55 16.34
CA ALA A 224 8.48 10.50 16.06
C ALA A 224 8.05 11.65 15.15
N TYR A 225 7.05 11.44 14.28
CA TYR A 225 6.57 12.44 13.33
C TYR A 225 5.16 12.94 13.61
N ASP A 226 4.57 12.54 14.72
CA ASP A 226 3.22 12.93 15.13
C ASP A 226 2.18 12.68 14.01
N LEU A 227 2.09 11.41 13.59
CA LEU A 227 1.21 10.99 12.50
C LEU A 227 -0.16 10.55 12.99
#